data_ddc3d9ed81c13700f3491565cec6dd8f
#
_entry.id   ddc3d9ed81c13700f3491565cec6dd8f
#
_cell.length_a   1.000
_cell.length_b   1.000
_cell.length_c   1.000
_cell.angle_alpha   90.00
_cell.angle_beta   90.00
_cell.angle_gamma   90.00
#
_symmetry.space_group_name_H-M   'P 1'
#
loop_
_entity.id
_entity.type
_entity.pdbx_description
1 polymer ?
#
loop_
_entity_poly.entity_id
_entity_poly.type
_entity_poly.pdbx_seq_one_letter_code
_entity_poly.pdbx_strand_id
1 'polypeptide(L)'
;MMPRLHQIPLLRALLTALPPDGQGDIFLRPMEWQGAAEDAPRILFLPKKGDPALGPGDRVLARLSKVDLDDYQYEARLIRRLGSNPIKILGIFRTSAEGGRIVPIDKGADKDWLVGPGDTADARDGELVEAEQHGPKRMGLPRARIVQRLGDPMGPKAVSLIAIHQHGIPDRFPDPVLAEAEAAKPAPMDAREDLRDLPLVTIDPSDARDHDDAVFAEPDTDSHNHGGHIVWVAIADVAHYVRPGSALDREARKRGNSTYFPDRVVPMLPDVLSGDLCSL
;
A
#
# COMPACT_ATOMS: atom_id res chain seq x y z
N MET A 1 20.76 -7.20 -16.36
CA MET A 1 21.86 -6.80 -15.46
C MET A 1 21.84 -5.28 -15.41
N MET A 2 21.18 -4.67 -14.41
CA MET A 2 21.12 -3.19 -14.28
C MET A 2 22.42 -2.69 -13.61
N PRO A 3 22.96 -1.55 -14.04
CA PRO A 3 24.21 -1.02 -13.50
C PRO A 3 24.01 -0.63 -12.03
N ARG A 4 24.95 -1.06 -11.18
CA ARG A 4 25.01 -0.64 -9.78
C ARG A 4 25.19 0.87 -9.71
N LEU A 5 24.51 1.54 -8.78
CA LEU A 5 24.46 3.00 -8.58
C LEU A 5 25.85 3.73 -8.58
N HIS A 6 26.94 3.01 -8.41
CA HIS A 6 28.29 3.54 -8.31
C HIS A 6 29.02 3.77 -9.66
N GLN A 7 28.35 3.61 -10.80
CA GLN A 7 29.01 3.74 -12.13
C GLN A 7 28.56 4.93 -12.99
N ILE A 8 27.72 5.86 -12.48
CA ILE A 8 27.19 6.96 -13.31
C ILE A 8 27.45 8.33 -12.64
N PRO A 9 28.17 9.25 -13.27
CA PRO A 9 28.60 10.52 -12.64
C PRO A 9 27.50 11.59 -12.51
N LEU A 10 26.30 11.44 -13.03
CA LEU A 10 25.20 12.38 -12.94
C LEU A 10 23.85 11.64 -12.92
N LEU A 11 23.49 11.07 -11.77
CA LEU A 11 22.25 10.32 -11.61
C LEU A 11 21.06 11.24 -11.36
N ARG A 12 20.04 11.09 -12.19
CA ARG A 12 18.67 11.48 -11.84
C ARG A 12 18.01 10.26 -11.22
N ALA A 13 17.53 10.38 -9.99
CA ALA A 13 16.88 9.28 -9.29
C ALA A 13 15.48 9.66 -8.81
N LEU A 14 14.60 8.67 -8.82
CA LEU A 14 13.29 8.73 -8.17
C LEU A 14 13.48 8.39 -6.70
N LEU A 15 13.13 9.30 -5.83
CA LEU A 15 13.40 9.21 -4.40
C LEU A 15 12.15 9.53 -3.59
N THR A 16 12.08 8.96 -2.40
CA THR A 16 11.05 9.27 -1.40
C THR A 16 11.69 9.96 -0.19
N ALA A 17 11.08 11.04 0.28
CA ALA A 17 11.54 11.75 1.46
C ALA A 17 11.19 10.96 2.73
N LEU A 18 12.17 10.87 3.64
CA LEU A 18 12.01 10.30 4.98
C LEU A 18 11.60 11.40 5.97
N PRO A 19 11.12 11.04 7.16
CA PRO A 19 10.95 12.00 8.25
C PRO A 19 12.26 12.75 8.52
N PRO A 20 12.20 14.05 8.87
CA PRO A 20 13.38 14.79 9.30
C PRO A 20 14.04 14.10 10.50
N ASP A 21 15.34 14.10 10.54
CA ASP A 21 16.08 13.60 11.70
C ASP A 21 16.04 14.58 12.89
N GLY A 22 16.75 14.25 13.98
CA GLY A 22 16.83 15.09 15.19
C GLY A 22 17.45 16.48 14.98
N GLN A 23 18.13 16.71 13.86
CA GLN A 23 18.72 18.01 13.48
C GLN A 23 17.84 18.77 12.51
N GLY A 24 16.77 18.13 12.00
CA GLY A 24 15.85 18.71 11.02
C GLY A 24 16.26 18.45 9.57
N ASP A 25 17.28 17.63 9.33
CA ASP A 25 17.73 17.26 8.01
C ASP A 25 16.80 16.22 7.39
N ILE A 26 16.54 16.38 6.08
CA ILE A 26 15.69 15.47 5.31
C ILE A 26 16.58 14.53 4.51
N PHE A 27 16.46 13.25 4.80
CA PHE A 27 17.06 12.20 4.00
C PHE A 27 16.08 11.65 2.96
N LEU A 28 16.60 11.19 1.84
CA LEU A 28 15.85 10.57 0.75
C LEU A 28 16.28 9.12 0.60
N ARG A 29 15.34 8.28 0.18
CA ARG A 29 15.58 6.87 -0.13
C ARG A 29 15.20 6.58 -1.58
N PRO A 30 15.94 5.74 -2.33
CA PRO A 30 15.54 5.30 -3.66
C PRO A 30 14.17 4.61 -3.63
N MET A 31 13.29 4.94 -4.58
CA MET A 31 11.99 4.29 -4.72
C MET A 31 12.12 2.84 -5.20
N GLU A 32 13.13 2.58 -6.03
CA GLU A 32 13.44 1.25 -6.56
C GLU A 32 14.78 0.80 -5.98
N TRP A 33 14.76 0.14 -4.82
CA TRP A 33 15.93 -0.45 -4.22
C TRP A 33 15.77 -1.97 -4.16
N GLN A 34 16.75 -2.72 -4.72
CA GLN A 34 16.70 -4.19 -4.82
C GLN A 34 17.48 -4.91 -3.71
N GLY A 35 18.01 -4.18 -2.73
CA GLY A 35 18.70 -4.72 -1.56
C GLY A 35 17.85 -4.71 -0.29
N ALA A 36 18.42 -5.17 0.83
CA ALA A 36 17.79 -4.97 2.13
C ALA A 36 17.62 -3.46 2.42
N ALA A 37 16.58 -3.11 3.16
CA ALA A 37 16.25 -1.70 3.41
C ALA A 37 17.37 -0.96 4.17
N GLU A 38 18.12 -1.69 4.97
CA GLU A 38 19.30 -1.23 5.75
C GLU A 38 20.52 -0.93 4.88
N ASP A 39 20.63 -1.60 3.71
CA ASP A 39 21.73 -1.39 2.74
C ASP A 39 21.44 -0.23 1.78
N ALA A 40 20.26 0.39 1.86
CA ALA A 40 19.92 1.50 1.00
C ALA A 40 20.80 2.72 1.30
N PRO A 41 21.36 3.37 0.28
CA PRO A 41 22.22 4.52 0.49
C PRO A 41 21.46 5.65 1.19
N ARG A 42 22.09 6.26 2.18
CA ARG A 42 21.59 7.49 2.80
C ARG A 42 21.89 8.67 1.88
N ILE A 43 20.86 9.42 1.53
CA ILE A 43 20.93 10.52 0.58
C ILE A 43 20.44 11.78 1.27
N LEU A 44 21.32 12.75 1.53
CA LEU A 44 20.95 14.03 2.13
C LEU A 44 20.27 14.93 1.11
N PHE A 45 19.11 15.48 1.44
CA PHE A 45 18.44 16.48 0.62
C PHE A 45 18.97 17.89 0.89
N LEU A 46 19.49 18.56 -0.13
CA LEU A 46 19.97 19.94 -0.06
C LEU A 46 18.97 20.88 -0.74
N PRO A 47 18.06 21.55 0.02
CA PRO A 47 17.10 22.48 -0.56
C PRO A 47 17.79 23.75 -1.05
N LYS A 48 17.31 24.30 -2.18
CA LYS A 48 17.64 25.63 -2.66
C LYS A 48 16.58 26.62 -2.19
N LYS A 49 16.94 27.91 -2.17
CA LYS A 49 15.97 28.97 -1.93
C LYS A 49 14.86 28.92 -2.99
N GLY A 50 13.63 28.73 -2.56
CA GLY A 50 12.47 28.58 -3.44
C GLY A 50 12.02 27.14 -3.69
N ASP A 51 12.78 26.12 -3.30
CA ASP A 51 12.31 24.75 -3.34
C ASP A 51 11.13 24.56 -2.36
N PRO A 52 10.12 23.76 -2.73
CA PRO A 52 9.07 23.41 -1.79
C PRO A 52 9.64 22.57 -0.64
N ALA A 53 9.18 22.83 0.57
CA ALA A 53 9.51 21.96 1.70
C ALA A 53 9.00 20.54 1.44
N LEU A 54 9.89 19.56 1.53
CA LEU A 54 9.52 18.15 1.42
C LEU A 54 8.99 17.64 2.76
N GLY A 55 7.92 16.86 2.69
CA GLY A 55 7.40 16.11 3.81
C GLY A 55 7.72 14.61 3.69
N PRO A 56 7.62 13.85 4.78
CA PRO A 56 7.76 12.39 4.74
C PRO A 56 6.85 11.77 3.68
N GLY A 57 7.40 10.87 2.86
CA GLY A 57 6.68 10.22 1.78
C GLY A 57 6.57 11.02 0.47
N ASP A 58 7.03 12.27 0.41
CA ASP A 58 7.08 13.03 -0.84
C ASP A 58 7.98 12.34 -1.86
N ARG A 59 7.46 12.19 -3.07
CA ARG A 59 8.19 11.61 -4.20
C ARG A 59 8.81 12.70 -5.03
N VAL A 60 10.11 12.58 -5.27
CA VAL A 60 10.89 13.58 -5.99
C VAL A 60 11.75 12.94 -7.07
N LEU A 61 11.90 13.66 -8.16
CA LEU A 61 13.00 13.46 -9.08
C LEU A 61 14.12 14.40 -8.63
N ALA A 62 15.27 13.87 -8.27
CA ALA A 62 16.41 14.65 -7.83
C ALA A 62 17.67 14.30 -8.60
N ARG A 63 18.59 15.26 -8.65
CA ARG A 63 19.95 15.04 -9.13
C ARG A 63 20.81 14.63 -7.94
N LEU A 64 21.50 13.51 -8.09
CA LEU A 64 22.41 12.99 -7.08
C LEU A 64 23.86 13.41 -7.39
N SER A 65 24.58 13.78 -6.35
CA SER A 65 26.03 13.94 -6.35
C SER A 65 26.60 12.98 -5.33
N LYS A 66 27.56 12.15 -5.74
CA LYS A 66 28.25 11.25 -4.81
C LYS A 66 29.13 12.08 -3.89
N VAL A 67 29.03 11.81 -2.59
CA VAL A 67 29.93 12.30 -1.55
C VAL A 67 30.40 11.08 -0.76
N ASP A 68 31.58 11.14 -0.21
CA ASP A 68 32.18 10.00 0.52
C ASP A 68 32.33 10.45 1.98
N LEU A 69 31.15 10.60 2.65
CA LEU A 69 31.07 10.97 4.06
C LEU A 69 30.55 9.76 4.86
N ASP A 70 30.97 9.65 6.11
CA ASP A 70 30.60 8.53 7.00
C ASP A 70 29.08 8.49 7.25
N ASP A 71 28.41 9.66 7.30
CA ASP A 71 26.99 9.75 7.64
C ASP A 71 26.06 9.56 6.44
N TYR A 72 26.49 9.89 5.21
CA TYR A 72 25.70 9.71 3.99
C TYR A 72 26.58 9.64 2.75
N GLN A 73 26.10 8.95 1.73
CA GLN A 73 26.86 8.64 0.52
C GLN A 73 26.53 9.54 -0.66
N TYR A 74 25.38 10.23 -0.61
CA TYR A 74 24.93 11.11 -1.70
C TYR A 74 24.26 12.36 -1.17
N GLU A 75 24.40 13.44 -1.93
CA GLU A 75 23.60 14.66 -1.84
C GLU A 75 22.58 14.71 -2.97
N ALA A 76 21.37 15.13 -2.67
CA ALA A 76 20.30 15.27 -3.63
C ALA A 76 19.85 16.72 -3.77
N ARG A 77 19.68 17.18 -5.01
CA ARG A 77 19.08 18.48 -5.35
C ARG A 77 17.81 18.27 -6.14
N LEU A 78 16.72 18.95 -5.76
CA LEU A 78 15.42 18.82 -6.39
C LEU A 78 15.48 19.21 -7.86
N ILE A 79 14.97 18.34 -8.75
CA ILE A 79 14.66 18.67 -10.13
C ILE A 79 13.15 18.95 -10.24
N ARG A 80 12.34 18.06 -9.70
CA ARG A 80 10.87 18.17 -9.71
C ARG A 80 10.26 17.34 -8.59
N ARG A 81 9.27 17.86 -7.89
CA ARG A 81 8.36 17.10 -7.04
C ARG A 81 7.38 16.33 -7.92
N LEU A 82 7.29 15.02 -7.77
CA LEU A 82 6.48 14.14 -8.60
C LEU A 82 5.11 13.87 -7.99
N GLY A 83 4.96 14.13 -6.72
CA GLY A 83 3.72 14.02 -5.96
C GLY A 83 4.01 14.22 -4.49
N SER A 84 3.06 14.80 -3.78
CA SER A 84 2.95 14.60 -2.35
C SER A 84 2.35 13.21 -2.15
N ASN A 85 2.97 12.38 -1.30
CA ASN A 85 2.14 11.41 -0.61
C ASN A 85 1.44 12.23 0.47
N PRO A 86 0.14 12.51 0.36
CA PRO A 86 -0.54 13.27 1.41
C PRO A 86 -0.35 12.47 2.69
N ILE A 87 0.17 13.13 3.73
CA ILE A 87 0.18 12.53 5.06
C ILE A 87 -1.27 12.26 5.38
N LYS A 88 -1.65 10.99 5.34
CA LYS A 88 -2.97 10.56 5.79
C LYS A 88 -3.02 10.71 7.30
N ILE A 89 -4.02 11.41 7.78
CA ILE A 89 -4.27 11.68 9.18
C ILE A 89 -5.57 10.99 9.53
N LEU A 90 -5.52 10.07 10.47
CA LEU A 90 -6.72 9.53 11.08
C LEU A 90 -6.88 10.15 12.46
N GLY A 91 -8.05 10.71 12.75
CA GLY A 91 -8.28 11.40 14.02
C GLY A 91 -9.74 11.74 14.27
N ILE A 92 -9.99 12.27 15.45
CA ILE A 92 -11.31 12.73 15.86
C ILE A 92 -11.45 14.20 15.49
N PHE A 93 -12.46 14.51 14.70
CA PHE A 93 -12.79 15.88 14.35
C PHE A 93 -13.47 16.57 15.52
N ARG A 94 -13.04 17.80 15.81
CA ARG A 94 -13.64 18.70 16.79
C ARG A 94 -13.99 20.01 16.10
N THR A 95 -15.25 20.39 16.15
CA THR A 95 -15.74 21.63 15.55
C THR A 95 -15.26 22.85 16.32
N SER A 96 -15.07 23.96 15.62
CA SER A 96 -14.84 25.28 16.17
C SER A 96 -15.54 26.35 15.34
N ALA A 97 -15.58 27.60 15.82
CA ALA A 97 -16.22 28.70 15.12
C ALA A 97 -15.61 28.99 13.73
N GLU A 98 -14.36 28.61 13.49
CA GLU A 98 -13.59 28.86 12.26
C GLU A 98 -13.24 27.57 11.50
N GLY A 99 -14.09 26.54 11.53
CA GLY A 99 -13.87 25.25 10.94
C GLY A 99 -13.70 24.16 12.00
N GLY A 100 -12.46 23.78 12.34
CA GLY A 100 -12.25 22.80 13.39
C GLY A 100 -10.79 22.32 13.48
N ARG A 101 -10.62 21.25 14.23
CA ARG A 101 -9.33 20.57 14.37
C ARG A 101 -9.52 19.07 14.37
N ILE A 102 -8.50 18.35 13.94
CA ILE A 102 -8.41 16.90 14.06
C ILE A 102 -7.42 16.59 15.16
N VAL A 103 -7.86 15.82 16.14
CA VAL A 103 -7.05 15.22 17.19
C VAL A 103 -6.63 13.84 16.68
N PRO A 104 -5.34 13.63 16.31
CA PRO A 104 -4.89 12.34 15.81
C PRO A 104 -5.12 11.22 16.82
N ILE A 105 -5.48 10.04 16.34
CA ILE A 105 -5.58 8.85 17.20
C ILE A 105 -4.22 8.17 17.43
N ASP A 106 -3.22 8.50 16.63
CA ASP A 106 -1.86 8.03 16.81
C ASP A 106 -1.23 8.71 18.05
N LYS A 107 -0.84 7.88 19.02
CA LYS A 107 -0.21 8.35 20.26
C LYS A 107 1.16 9.01 20.07
N GLY A 108 1.78 8.80 18.90
CA GLY A 108 3.03 9.44 18.51
C GLY A 108 2.85 10.80 17.82
N ALA A 109 1.62 11.23 17.57
CA ALA A 109 1.35 12.52 16.95
C ALA A 109 1.31 13.63 17.99
N ASP A 110 2.33 14.47 18.02
CA ASP A 110 2.50 15.54 19.02
C ASP A 110 1.54 16.73 18.88
N LYS A 111 0.78 16.84 17.78
CA LYS A 111 0.01 18.07 17.47
C LYS A 111 -1.30 17.78 16.77
N ASP A 112 -2.32 18.58 17.13
CA ASP A 112 -3.58 18.65 16.38
C ASP A 112 -3.37 19.25 15.00
N TRP A 113 -4.32 18.98 14.10
CA TRP A 113 -4.35 19.54 12.75
C TRP A 113 -5.53 20.51 12.60
N LEU A 114 -5.26 21.71 12.09
CA LEU A 114 -6.31 22.70 11.81
C LEU A 114 -7.04 22.35 10.52
N VAL A 115 -8.38 22.45 10.57
CA VAL A 115 -9.25 22.24 9.41
C VAL A 115 -10.00 23.55 9.14
N GLY A 116 -9.83 24.10 7.94
CA GLY A 116 -10.53 25.31 7.53
C GLY A 116 -12.03 25.06 7.29
N PRO A 117 -12.88 26.10 7.29
CA PRO A 117 -14.33 25.96 7.11
C PRO A 117 -14.71 25.24 5.81
N GLY A 118 -13.94 25.42 4.72
CA GLY A 118 -14.16 24.76 3.43
C GLY A 118 -13.56 23.35 3.32
N ASP A 119 -12.82 22.88 4.35
CA ASP A 119 -12.08 21.62 4.34
C ASP A 119 -12.70 20.58 5.29
N THR A 120 -13.87 20.83 5.86
CA THR A 120 -14.52 19.99 6.89
C THR A 120 -15.26 18.78 6.32
N ALA A 121 -15.58 18.76 5.02
CA ALA A 121 -16.41 17.73 4.38
C ALA A 121 -17.70 17.40 5.18
N ASP A 122 -18.31 18.43 5.79
CA ASP A 122 -19.49 18.32 6.66
C ASP A 122 -19.35 17.34 7.83
N ALA A 123 -18.13 17.13 8.31
CA ALA A 123 -17.87 16.29 9.47
C ALA A 123 -18.50 16.90 10.74
N ARG A 124 -19.02 16.03 11.60
CA ARG A 124 -19.65 16.41 12.86
C ARG A 124 -18.66 16.32 14.00
N ASP A 125 -18.91 17.07 15.06
CA ASP A 125 -18.09 16.98 16.27
C ASP A 125 -18.06 15.55 16.81
N GLY A 126 -16.86 15.06 17.14
CA GLY A 126 -16.66 13.71 17.64
C GLY A 126 -16.54 12.63 16.57
N GLU A 127 -16.75 12.93 15.30
CA GLU A 127 -16.58 11.93 14.24
C GLU A 127 -15.11 11.54 14.01
N LEU A 128 -14.89 10.25 13.76
CA LEU A 128 -13.64 9.74 13.19
C LEU A 128 -13.56 10.16 11.73
N VAL A 129 -12.44 10.73 11.34
CA VAL A 129 -12.20 11.24 9.98
C VAL A 129 -10.83 10.84 9.46
N GLU A 130 -10.76 10.60 8.15
CA GLU A 130 -9.50 10.56 7.41
C GLU A 130 -9.30 11.95 6.77
N ALA A 131 -8.10 12.47 6.91
CA ALA A 131 -7.73 13.75 6.34
C ALA A 131 -6.35 13.69 5.70
N GLU A 132 -6.08 14.68 4.87
CA GLU A 132 -4.78 14.86 4.21
C GLU A 132 -4.21 16.22 4.57
N GLN A 133 -2.87 16.28 4.69
CA GLN A 133 -2.20 17.56 4.89
C GLN A 133 -2.57 18.52 3.76
N HIS A 134 -3.03 19.72 4.10
CA HIS A 134 -3.40 20.75 3.15
C HIS A 134 -2.63 22.05 3.36
N GLY A 135 -2.09 22.60 2.28
CA GLY A 135 -1.38 23.89 2.29
C GLY A 135 0.08 23.83 2.77
N PRO A 136 0.77 24.98 2.71
CA PRO A 136 2.17 25.07 3.08
C PRO A 136 2.39 24.93 4.59
N LYS A 137 3.48 24.33 5.01
CA LYS A 137 3.92 24.36 6.41
C LYS A 137 4.23 25.80 6.80
N ARG A 138 3.43 26.36 7.69
CA ARG A 138 3.67 27.66 8.36
C ARG A 138 3.98 27.41 9.83
N MET A 139 4.58 28.41 10.49
CA MET A 139 4.69 28.39 11.95
C MET A 139 3.28 28.21 12.56
N GLY A 140 3.10 27.28 13.48
CA GLY A 140 1.84 26.93 14.13
C GLY A 140 1.40 25.50 13.85
N LEU A 141 0.14 25.21 14.14
CA LEU A 141 -0.44 23.91 13.87
C LEU A 141 -0.53 23.63 12.36
N PRO A 142 -0.22 22.41 11.91
CA PRO A 142 -0.35 22.02 10.51
C PRO A 142 -1.82 22.04 10.09
N ARG A 143 -2.07 22.26 8.81
CA ARG A 143 -3.43 22.27 8.24
C ARG A 143 -3.72 20.94 7.54
N ALA A 144 -4.98 20.50 7.68
CA ALA A 144 -5.51 19.32 7.01
C ALA A 144 -6.85 19.63 6.33
N ARG A 145 -7.17 18.83 5.31
CA ARG A 145 -8.49 18.76 4.70
C ARG A 145 -9.05 17.38 4.93
N ILE A 146 -10.27 17.28 5.42
CA ILE A 146 -10.97 16.00 5.58
C ILE A 146 -11.29 15.46 4.18
N VAL A 147 -10.89 14.22 3.92
CA VAL A 147 -11.14 13.52 2.65
C VAL A 147 -12.23 12.46 2.80
N GLN A 148 -12.41 11.94 4.02
CA GLN A 148 -13.43 10.94 4.29
C GLN A 148 -13.94 11.03 5.74
N ARG A 149 -15.25 10.93 5.90
CA ARG A 149 -15.90 10.75 7.19
C ARG A 149 -16.03 9.25 7.45
N LEU A 150 -15.63 8.80 8.62
CA LEU A 150 -15.62 7.39 9.02
C LEU A 150 -16.67 7.10 10.10
N GLY A 151 -17.32 8.15 10.61
CA GLY A 151 -18.44 8.07 11.54
C GLY A 151 -18.04 7.91 13.00
N ASP A 152 -18.81 7.13 13.76
CA ASP A 152 -18.58 6.94 15.19
C ASP A 152 -17.24 6.24 15.46
N PRO A 153 -16.31 6.85 16.23
CA PRO A 153 -15.03 6.26 16.58
C PRO A 153 -15.15 5.01 17.45
N MET A 154 -16.30 4.80 18.09
CA MET A 154 -16.60 3.59 18.90
C MET A 154 -17.37 2.54 18.09
N GLY A 155 -17.73 2.85 16.86
CA GLY A 155 -18.43 1.93 15.98
C GLY A 155 -17.58 0.71 15.58
N PRO A 156 -18.20 -0.44 15.28
CA PRO A 156 -17.48 -1.69 14.99
C PRO A 156 -16.53 -1.56 13.79
N LYS A 157 -16.86 -0.71 12.82
CA LYS A 157 -16.00 -0.45 11.65
C LYS A 157 -14.79 0.43 11.94
N ALA A 158 -14.83 1.23 13.01
CA ALA A 158 -13.76 2.15 13.36
C ALA A 158 -12.50 1.41 13.81
N VAL A 159 -12.66 0.31 14.56
CA VAL A 159 -11.54 -0.48 15.09
C VAL A 159 -10.65 -1.00 13.97
N SER A 160 -11.25 -1.58 12.93
CA SER A 160 -10.51 -2.09 11.78
C SER A 160 -9.82 -0.96 11.00
N LEU A 161 -10.48 0.18 10.80
CA LEU A 161 -9.88 1.34 10.12
C LEU A 161 -8.72 1.92 10.91
N ILE A 162 -8.84 1.99 12.22
CA ILE A 162 -7.77 2.44 13.13
C ILE A 162 -6.57 1.49 13.00
N ALA A 163 -6.80 0.17 13.06
CA ALA A 163 -5.75 -0.83 12.92
C ALA A 163 -5.06 -0.76 11.54
N ILE A 164 -5.83 -0.66 10.45
CA ILE A 164 -5.32 -0.48 9.08
C ILE A 164 -4.38 0.72 9.02
N HIS A 165 -4.80 1.85 9.56
CA HIS A 165 -4.01 3.07 9.55
C HIS A 165 -2.75 2.96 10.44
N GLN A 166 -2.89 2.48 11.67
CA GLN A 166 -1.77 2.36 12.61
C GLN A 166 -0.67 1.41 12.13
N HIS A 167 -1.07 0.34 11.46
CA HIS A 167 -0.14 -0.65 10.92
C HIS A 167 0.30 -0.35 9.48
N GLY A 168 -0.19 0.74 8.88
CA GLY A 168 0.16 1.12 7.51
C GLY A 168 -0.27 0.08 6.47
N ILE A 169 -1.35 -0.66 6.74
CA ILE A 169 -1.87 -1.68 5.83
C ILE A 169 -2.41 -0.98 4.57
N PRO A 170 -1.96 -1.33 3.37
CA PRO A 170 -2.42 -0.68 2.14
C PRO A 170 -3.84 -1.12 1.81
N ASP A 171 -4.82 -0.25 2.04
CA ASP A 171 -6.26 -0.51 1.90
C ASP A 171 -6.84 -0.11 0.53
N ARG A 172 -6.07 0.55 -0.31
CA ARG A 172 -6.48 0.97 -1.66
C ARG A 172 -5.50 0.46 -2.70
N PHE A 173 -6.03 0.03 -3.84
CA PHE A 173 -5.21 -0.32 -4.99
C PHE A 173 -4.91 0.92 -5.83
N PRO A 174 -3.67 1.07 -6.33
CA PRO A 174 -3.33 2.10 -7.32
C PRO A 174 -4.09 1.89 -8.64
N ASP A 175 -4.41 3.00 -9.35
CA ASP A 175 -5.13 2.95 -10.63
C ASP A 175 -4.53 1.98 -11.66
N PRO A 176 -3.19 1.88 -11.84
CA PRO A 176 -2.62 0.91 -12.79
C PRO A 176 -2.90 -0.55 -12.42
N VAL A 177 -3.05 -0.86 -11.12
CA VAL A 177 -3.37 -2.21 -10.63
C VAL A 177 -4.83 -2.55 -10.93
N LEU A 178 -5.74 -1.60 -10.66
CA LEU A 178 -7.16 -1.75 -10.98
C LEU A 178 -7.37 -1.91 -12.49
N ALA A 179 -6.72 -1.08 -13.30
CA ALA A 179 -6.82 -1.15 -14.76
C ALA A 179 -6.31 -2.48 -15.31
N GLU A 180 -5.21 -3.04 -14.74
CA GLU A 180 -4.69 -4.35 -15.14
C GLU A 180 -5.65 -5.48 -14.75
N ALA A 181 -6.23 -5.42 -13.54
CA ALA A 181 -7.19 -6.40 -13.07
C ALA A 181 -8.50 -6.36 -13.89
N GLU A 182 -9.04 -5.17 -14.17
CA GLU A 182 -10.26 -4.98 -14.96
C GLU A 182 -10.09 -5.42 -16.43
N ALA A 183 -8.87 -5.35 -16.97
CA ALA A 183 -8.57 -5.82 -18.32
C ALA A 183 -8.41 -7.35 -18.42
N ALA A 184 -8.32 -8.05 -17.29
CA ALA A 184 -8.19 -9.50 -17.25
C ALA A 184 -9.44 -10.19 -17.82
N LYS A 185 -9.23 -11.35 -18.44
CA LYS A 185 -10.32 -12.17 -19.03
C LYS A 185 -10.15 -13.60 -18.54
N PRO A 186 -11.25 -14.37 -18.47
CA PRO A 186 -11.17 -15.79 -18.13
C PRO A 186 -10.08 -16.52 -18.93
N ALA A 187 -9.33 -17.35 -18.24
CA ALA A 187 -8.27 -18.14 -18.87
C ALA A 187 -8.89 -19.10 -19.93
N PRO A 188 -8.33 -19.16 -21.15
CA PRO A 188 -8.84 -20.09 -22.16
C PRO A 188 -8.50 -21.53 -21.81
N MET A 189 -9.29 -22.47 -22.29
CA MET A 189 -9.02 -23.90 -22.08
C MET A 189 -7.75 -24.33 -22.80
N ASP A 190 -7.53 -23.90 -24.03
CA ASP A 190 -6.33 -24.21 -24.86
C ASP A 190 -5.70 -25.59 -24.58
N ALA A 191 -4.50 -25.61 -23.99
CA ALA A 191 -3.78 -26.84 -23.61
C ALA A 191 -4.07 -27.30 -22.17
N ARG A 192 -5.12 -26.76 -21.52
CA ARG A 192 -5.55 -27.16 -20.18
C ARG A 192 -6.34 -28.47 -20.22
N GLU A 193 -6.22 -29.28 -19.19
CA GLU A 193 -7.05 -30.44 -18.99
C GLU A 193 -8.41 -30.04 -18.39
N ASP A 194 -9.50 -30.58 -18.91
CA ASP A 194 -10.84 -30.32 -18.39
C ASP A 194 -11.17 -31.33 -17.29
N LEU A 195 -11.18 -30.85 -16.05
CA LEU A 195 -11.49 -31.64 -14.86
C LEU A 195 -12.88 -31.34 -14.26
N ARG A 196 -13.77 -30.65 -15.01
CA ARG A 196 -15.08 -30.26 -14.50
C ARG A 196 -16.03 -31.42 -14.22
N ASP A 197 -15.73 -32.61 -14.75
CA ASP A 197 -16.47 -33.85 -14.42
C ASP A 197 -16.04 -34.50 -13.10
N LEU A 198 -14.91 -34.10 -12.53
CA LEU A 198 -14.49 -34.55 -11.20
C LEU A 198 -15.33 -33.84 -10.11
N PRO A 199 -15.82 -34.59 -9.12
CA PRO A 199 -16.62 -34.02 -8.03
C PRO A 199 -15.72 -33.34 -6.99
N LEU A 200 -14.97 -32.33 -7.44
CA LEU A 200 -14.12 -31.50 -6.58
C LEU A 200 -15.00 -30.72 -5.59
N VAL A 201 -14.55 -30.58 -4.37
CA VAL A 201 -15.20 -29.79 -3.32
C VAL A 201 -14.23 -28.81 -2.70
N THR A 202 -14.70 -27.61 -2.37
CA THR A 202 -13.99 -26.65 -1.53
C THR A 202 -14.40 -26.81 -0.08
N ILE A 203 -13.50 -26.54 0.86
CA ILE A 203 -13.76 -26.65 2.31
C ILE A 203 -13.42 -25.32 2.96
N ASP A 204 -14.35 -24.39 2.86
CA ASP A 204 -14.21 -23.00 3.28
C ASP A 204 -15.24 -22.62 4.35
N PRO A 205 -15.03 -21.52 5.09
CA PRO A 205 -16.09 -20.90 5.88
C PRO A 205 -17.30 -20.54 5.00
N SER A 206 -18.51 -20.57 5.58
CA SER A 206 -19.76 -20.32 4.83
C SER A 206 -19.89 -18.92 4.23
N ASP A 207 -19.04 -17.97 4.65
CA ASP A 207 -18.97 -16.60 4.17
C ASP A 207 -17.72 -16.32 3.31
N ALA A 208 -16.94 -17.34 2.97
CA ALA A 208 -15.83 -17.23 2.02
C ALA A 208 -16.33 -16.79 0.64
N ARG A 209 -15.54 -15.95 -0.02
CA ARG A 209 -15.79 -15.45 -1.37
C ARG A 209 -14.68 -15.80 -2.34
N ASP A 210 -13.54 -16.20 -1.81
CA ASP A 210 -12.32 -16.56 -2.51
C ASP A 210 -12.04 -18.05 -2.25
N HIS A 211 -12.50 -18.90 -3.18
CA HIS A 211 -12.24 -20.35 -3.10
C HIS A 211 -10.93 -20.63 -3.84
N ASP A 212 -9.83 -20.71 -3.10
CA ASP A 212 -8.49 -20.83 -3.67
C ASP A 212 -8.11 -22.25 -4.03
N ASP A 213 -8.71 -23.25 -3.38
CA ASP A 213 -8.41 -24.66 -3.58
C ASP A 213 -9.65 -25.55 -3.49
N ALA A 214 -9.60 -26.63 -4.27
CA ALA A 214 -10.59 -27.70 -4.22
C ALA A 214 -9.91 -29.06 -4.23
N VAL A 215 -10.54 -30.04 -3.60
CA VAL A 215 -9.98 -31.37 -3.42
C VAL A 215 -10.98 -32.45 -3.82
N PHE A 216 -10.46 -33.55 -4.32
CA PHE A 216 -11.16 -34.80 -4.53
C PHE A 216 -10.22 -35.99 -4.30
N ALA A 217 -10.71 -37.09 -3.76
CA ALA A 217 -9.93 -38.29 -3.56
C ALA A 217 -10.75 -39.55 -3.93
N GLU A 218 -10.08 -40.49 -4.56
CA GLU A 218 -10.61 -41.78 -4.90
C GLU A 218 -9.62 -42.91 -4.59
N PRO A 219 -10.07 -44.16 -4.36
CA PRO A 219 -9.17 -45.30 -4.18
C PRO A 219 -8.28 -45.51 -5.42
N ASP A 220 -7.00 -45.73 -5.19
CA ASP A 220 -6.07 -46.09 -6.26
C ASP A 220 -6.22 -47.56 -6.62
N THR A 221 -6.32 -47.84 -7.91
CA THR A 221 -6.41 -49.22 -8.44
C THR A 221 -5.04 -49.78 -8.83
N ASP A 222 -3.95 -49.01 -8.70
CA ASP A 222 -2.61 -49.49 -8.98
C ASP A 222 -2.18 -50.53 -7.93
N SER A 223 -1.75 -51.73 -8.44
CA SER A 223 -1.25 -52.81 -7.61
C SER A 223 -0.03 -52.46 -6.76
N HIS A 224 0.74 -51.42 -7.15
CA HIS A 224 1.90 -50.93 -6.41
C HIS A 224 1.52 -49.97 -5.27
N ASN A 225 0.28 -49.54 -5.24
CA ASN A 225 -0.25 -48.63 -4.18
C ASN A 225 -1.48 -49.25 -3.50
N HIS A 226 -1.37 -50.49 -3.10
CA HIS A 226 -2.49 -51.28 -2.52
C HIS A 226 -3.06 -50.60 -1.29
N GLY A 227 -4.36 -50.26 -1.35
CA GLY A 227 -5.08 -49.51 -0.28
C GLY A 227 -4.77 -48.03 -0.26
N GLY A 228 -4.05 -47.50 -1.25
CA GLY A 228 -3.79 -46.06 -1.43
C GLY A 228 -4.94 -45.32 -2.11
N HIS A 229 -4.73 -44.03 -2.30
CA HIS A 229 -5.68 -43.12 -2.94
C HIS A 229 -4.99 -42.24 -3.97
N ILE A 230 -5.71 -41.89 -5.02
CA ILE A 230 -5.38 -40.77 -5.89
C ILE A 230 -6.06 -39.54 -5.29
N VAL A 231 -5.28 -38.48 -5.07
CA VAL A 231 -5.79 -37.21 -4.53
C VAL A 231 -5.59 -36.12 -5.57
N TRP A 232 -6.67 -35.47 -5.92
CA TRP A 232 -6.69 -34.31 -6.80
C TRP A 232 -6.73 -33.05 -5.95
N VAL A 233 -5.82 -32.12 -6.25
CA VAL A 233 -5.79 -30.80 -5.61
C VAL A 233 -5.78 -29.76 -6.73
N ALA A 234 -6.89 -29.06 -6.88
CA ALA A 234 -7.03 -27.95 -7.81
C ALA A 234 -6.75 -26.64 -7.08
N ILE A 235 -5.84 -25.84 -7.62
CA ILE A 235 -5.46 -24.52 -7.08
C ILE A 235 -5.76 -23.48 -8.13
N ALA A 236 -6.34 -22.34 -7.72
CA ALA A 236 -6.61 -21.20 -8.59
C ALA A 236 -5.32 -20.75 -9.33
N ASP A 237 -5.40 -20.62 -10.66
CA ASP A 237 -4.24 -20.27 -11.51
C ASP A 237 -3.94 -18.76 -11.45
N VAL A 238 -3.59 -18.27 -10.28
CA VAL A 238 -3.23 -16.86 -10.05
C VAL A 238 -2.07 -16.43 -10.95
N ALA A 239 -1.14 -17.35 -11.28
CA ALA A 239 0.01 -17.07 -12.14
C ALA A 239 -0.36 -16.76 -13.59
N HIS A 240 -1.54 -17.15 -14.05
CA HIS A 240 -2.08 -16.76 -15.36
C HIS A 240 -2.30 -15.24 -15.40
N TYR A 241 -2.82 -14.66 -14.35
CA TYR A 241 -3.20 -13.25 -14.26
C TYR A 241 -2.07 -12.36 -13.73
N VAL A 242 -1.40 -12.79 -12.65
CA VAL A 242 -0.36 -12.01 -11.99
C VAL A 242 1.00 -12.36 -12.60
N ARG A 243 1.37 -11.63 -13.66
CA ARG A 243 2.63 -11.84 -14.37
C ARG A 243 3.80 -11.17 -13.68
N PRO A 244 5.00 -11.81 -13.62
CA PRO A 244 6.19 -11.23 -13.02
C PRO A 244 6.50 -9.82 -13.56
N GLY A 245 6.66 -8.84 -12.67
CA GLY A 245 6.95 -7.46 -13.00
C GLY A 245 5.76 -6.62 -13.46
N SER A 246 4.55 -7.17 -13.47
CA SER A 246 3.31 -6.42 -13.75
C SER A 246 2.94 -5.47 -12.61
N ALA A 247 1.93 -4.61 -12.78
CA ALA A 247 1.44 -3.76 -11.71
C ALA A 247 0.82 -4.59 -10.57
N LEU A 248 0.10 -5.65 -10.92
CA LEU A 248 -0.47 -6.61 -9.98
C LEU A 248 0.62 -7.31 -9.15
N ASP A 249 1.69 -7.83 -9.78
CA ASP A 249 2.79 -8.50 -9.09
C ASP A 249 3.49 -7.56 -8.09
N ARG A 250 3.81 -6.34 -8.52
CA ARG A 250 4.46 -5.37 -7.64
C ARG A 250 3.60 -4.98 -6.44
N GLU A 251 2.31 -4.80 -6.64
CA GLU A 251 1.40 -4.44 -5.53
C GLU A 251 1.14 -5.65 -4.62
N ALA A 252 0.97 -6.85 -5.16
CA ALA A 252 0.79 -8.08 -4.39
C ALA A 252 2.01 -8.34 -3.49
N ARG A 253 3.23 -8.19 -4.01
CA ARG A 253 4.48 -8.29 -3.21
C ARG A 253 4.56 -7.27 -2.09
N LYS A 254 4.10 -6.04 -2.34
CA LYS A 254 4.06 -4.98 -1.33
C LYS A 254 3.07 -5.29 -0.21
N ARG A 255 1.91 -5.90 -0.55
CA ARG A 255 0.89 -6.29 0.42
C ARG A 255 1.28 -7.55 1.20
N GLY A 256 1.84 -8.53 0.51
CA GLY A 256 2.34 -9.79 1.08
C GLY A 256 1.26 -10.83 1.34
N ASN A 257 0.09 -10.41 1.81
CA ASN A 257 -1.08 -11.26 2.09
C ASN A 257 -2.38 -10.45 2.06
N SER A 258 -3.51 -11.13 2.13
CA SER A 258 -4.79 -10.52 2.52
C SER A 258 -4.85 -10.40 4.05
N THR A 259 -5.46 -9.32 4.54
CA THR A 259 -5.64 -9.08 5.99
C THR A 259 -7.12 -9.10 6.31
N TYR A 260 -7.54 -10.02 7.19
CA TYR A 260 -8.93 -10.23 7.55
C TYR A 260 -9.26 -9.52 8.86
N PHE A 261 -10.31 -8.69 8.84
CA PHE A 261 -10.90 -8.04 10.00
C PHE A 261 -12.33 -8.55 10.20
N PRO A 262 -12.91 -8.41 11.40
CA PRO A 262 -14.28 -8.88 11.66
C PRO A 262 -15.35 -8.27 10.74
N ASP A 263 -15.10 -7.08 10.18
CA ASP A 263 -16.04 -6.32 9.36
C ASP A 263 -15.62 -6.14 7.90
N ARG A 264 -14.39 -6.51 7.54
CA ARG A 264 -13.84 -6.35 6.18
C ARG A 264 -12.60 -7.19 5.94
N VAL A 265 -12.31 -7.36 4.66
CA VAL A 265 -11.04 -7.90 4.19
C VAL A 265 -10.28 -6.78 3.47
N VAL A 266 -8.97 -6.68 3.72
CA VAL A 266 -8.04 -5.90 2.88
C VAL A 266 -7.30 -6.91 2.02
N PRO A 267 -7.72 -7.12 0.76
CA PRO A 267 -7.23 -8.22 -0.04
C PRO A 267 -5.85 -7.95 -0.64
N MET A 268 -5.09 -9.02 -0.91
CA MET A 268 -3.80 -8.94 -1.61
C MET A 268 -3.98 -8.59 -3.09
N LEU A 269 -5.03 -9.08 -3.72
CA LEU A 269 -5.39 -8.83 -5.12
C LEU A 269 -6.76 -8.15 -5.21
N PRO A 270 -7.04 -7.37 -6.28
CA PRO A 270 -8.38 -6.82 -6.53
C PRO A 270 -9.45 -7.91 -6.60
N ASP A 271 -10.66 -7.58 -6.15
CA ASP A 271 -11.80 -8.51 -6.00
C ASP A 271 -12.19 -9.21 -7.31
N VAL A 272 -12.07 -8.54 -8.45
CA VAL A 272 -12.27 -9.14 -9.79
C VAL A 272 -11.34 -10.33 -10.05
N LEU A 273 -10.20 -10.40 -9.36
CA LEU A 273 -9.31 -11.57 -9.41
C LEU A 273 -9.60 -12.51 -8.26
N SER A 274 -9.50 -12.06 -7.01
CA SER A 274 -9.59 -12.95 -5.85
C SER A 274 -11.00 -13.52 -5.62
N GLY A 275 -12.04 -12.76 -5.92
CA GLY A 275 -13.44 -13.20 -5.73
C GLY A 275 -14.15 -13.69 -7.01
N ASP A 276 -13.48 -13.69 -8.17
CA ASP A 276 -14.07 -14.10 -9.45
C ASP A 276 -13.07 -14.91 -10.28
N LEU A 277 -12.16 -14.28 -11.03
CA LEU A 277 -11.30 -14.96 -12.01
C LEU A 277 -10.30 -15.97 -11.42
N CYS A 278 -9.93 -15.83 -10.16
CA CYS A 278 -9.07 -16.75 -9.41
C CYS A 278 -9.84 -17.55 -8.34
N SER A 279 -11.17 -17.52 -8.33
CA SER A 279 -12.00 -18.36 -7.46
C SER A 279 -12.45 -19.61 -8.21
N LEU A 280 -12.38 -20.76 -7.55
CA LEU A 280 -12.81 -22.07 -8.09
C LEU A 280 -14.30 -22.29 -7.97
#